data_8ea7c3a4068342890353fd72d1a95ac1
#
_entry.id   8ea7c3a4068342890353fd72d1a95ac1
#
_cell.length_a   1.000
_cell.length_b   1.000
_cell.length_c   1.000
_cell.angle_alpha   90.00
_cell.angle_beta   90.00
_cell.angle_gamma   90.00
#
_symmetry.space_group_name_H-M   'P 1'
#
loop_
_entity.id
_entity.type
_entity.pdbx_description
1 polymer ?
#
loop_
_entity_poly.entity_id
_entity_poly.type
_entity_poly.pdbx_seq_one_letter_code
_entity_poly.pdbx_strand_id
1 'polypeptide(L)'
;MEKKQTSLIKEFFKSVITSLVFVLVLTNFVVKPIKVNGSSMYPTLKDQSLGFANILSYQLFGVDRFDVVIVYVEALDEYLVKRVIALPNEVVEMKDDKLYVDGVLIDQSFLNQDYLKEFNQFTTSFGPLKVGDN
;
A
#
# COMPACT_ATOMS: atom_id res chain seq x y z
N MET A 1 21.65 -0.25 50.87
CA MET A 1 20.42 0.08 50.13
C MET A 1 20.69 0.91 48.85
N GLU A 2 21.61 1.84 48.85
CA GLU A 2 21.93 2.70 47.69
C GLU A 2 22.35 1.95 46.42
N LYS A 3 23.22 0.94 46.51
CA LYS A 3 23.69 0.16 45.34
C LYS A 3 22.55 -0.57 44.58
N LYS A 4 21.50 -0.98 45.28
CA LYS A 4 20.35 -1.68 44.65
C LYS A 4 19.43 -0.68 43.93
N GLN A 5 19.30 0.51 44.43
CA GLN A 5 18.49 1.56 43.83
C GLN A 5 19.13 2.13 42.55
N THR A 6 20.43 2.33 42.53
CA THR A 6 21.19 2.75 41.34
C THR A 6 21.19 1.68 40.26
N SER A 7 21.14 0.39 40.60
CA SER A 7 20.99 -0.72 39.64
C SER A 7 19.61 -0.69 38.99
N LEU A 8 18.54 -0.52 39.74
CA LEU A 8 17.17 -0.46 39.20
C LEU A 8 16.97 0.73 38.25
N ILE A 9 17.52 1.87 38.57
CA ILE A 9 17.46 3.06 37.71
C ILE A 9 18.19 2.80 36.37
N LYS A 10 19.37 2.20 36.42
CA LYS A 10 20.13 1.84 35.21
C LYS A 10 19.39 0.85 34.35
N GLU A 11 18.80 -0.19 34.93
CA GLU A 11 18.00 -1.18 34.18
C GLU A 11 16.76 -0.53 33.55
N PHE A 12 16.10 0.37 34.26
CA PHE A 12 14.97 1.13 33.72
C PHE A 12 15.37 1.98 32.50
N PHE A 13 16.44 2.77 32.60
CA PHE A 13 16.92 3.58 31.47
C PHE A 13 17.37 2.71 30.29
N LYS A 14 18.04 1.59 30.56
CA LYS A 14 18.41 0.64 29.51
C LYS A 14 17.18 0.11 28.79
N SER A 15 16.14 -0.30 29.51
CA SER A 15 14.89 -0.77 28.91
C SER A 15 14.21 0.31 28.05
N VAL A 16 14.15 1.54 28.54
CA VAL A 16 13.58 2.67 27.81
C VAL A 16 14.35 2.95 26.51
N ILE A 17 15.68 3.00 26.60
CA ILE A 17 16.52 3.22 25.41
C ILE A 17 16.36 2.08 24.41
N THR A 18 16.39 0.83 24.86
CA THR A 18 16.23 -0.34 24.01
C THR A 18 14.86 -0.33 23.31
N SER A 19 13.78 -0.02 24.04
CA SER A 19 12.44 0.10 23.46
C SER A 19 12.35 1.21 22.42
N LEU A 20 12.96 2.35 22.71
CA LEU A 20 12.98 3.49 21.77
C LEU A 20 13.72 3.13 20.47
N VAL A 21 14.91 2.52 20.59
CA VAL A 21 15.67 2.05 19.42
C VAL A 21 14.88 1.02 18.62
N PHE A 22 14.23 0.08 19.30
CA PHE A 22 13.40 -0.93 18.64
C PHE A 22 12.24 -0.31 17.84
N VAL A 23 11.52 0.64 18.43
CA VAL A 23 10.43 1.36 17.74
C VAL A 23 10.97 2.15 16.55
N LEU A 24 12.11 2.83 16.68
CA LEU A 24 12.73 3.56 15.58
C LEU A 24 13.13 2.63 14.43
N VAL A 25 13.68 1.47 14.73
CA VAL A 25 14.01 0.47 13.69
C VAL A 25 12.74 -0.04 13.01
N LEU A 26 11.73 -0.41 13.77
CA LEU A 26 10.45 -0.89 13.20
C LEU A 26 9.81 0.14 12.27
N THR A 27 9.71 1.39 12.70
CA THR A 27 9.01 2.44 11.94
C THR A 27 9.78 2.94 10.72
N ASN A 28 11.10 2.76 10.69
CA ASN A 28 11.90 3.18 9.53
C ASN A 28 12.15 2.06 8.51
N PHE A 29 12.23 0.80 8.96
CA PHE A 29 12.65 -0.31 8.09
C PHE A 29 11.58 -1.37 7.84
N VAL A 30 10.57 -1.46 8.70
CA VAL A 30 9.57 -2.53 8.60
C VAL A 30 8.20 -2.00 8.24
N VAL A 31 7.65 -1.08 9.03
CA VAL A 31 6.30 -0.55 8.81
C VAL A 31 6.26 0.97 8.99
N LYS A 32 5.50 1.64 8.16
CA LYS A 32 5.29 3.08 8.24
C LYS A 32 3.80 3.36 8.45
N PRO A 33 3.42 4.09 9.52
CA PRO A 33 2.03 4.49 9.69
C PRO A 33 1.65 5.49 8.59
N ILE A 34 0.46 5.33 8.05
CA ILE A 34 -0.10 6.18 6.99
C ILE A 34 -1.51 6.60 7.34
N LYS A 35 -1.91 7.75 6.81
CA LYS A 35 -3.30 8.19 6.80
C LYS A 35 -3.78 8.28 5.37
N VAL A 36 -4.88 7.60 5.06
CA VAL A 36 -5.48 7.62 3.73
C VAL A 36 -6.25 8.91 3.53
N ASN A 37 -5.93 9.65 2.48
CA ASN A 37 -6.67 10.84 2.07
C ASN A 37 -7.33 10.58 0.71
N GLY A 38 -8.64 10.80 0.65
CA GLY A 38 -9.45 10.62 -0.55
C GLY A 38 -10.15 9.26 -0.62
N SER A 39 -11.07 9.16 -1.56
CA SER A 39 -11.98 8.01 -1.73
C SER A 39 -11.64 7.11 -2.92
N SER A 40 -10.52 7.34 -3.61
CA SER A 40 -10.17 6.61 -4.86
C SER A 40 -9.97 5.10 -4.65
N MET A 41 -9.76 4.65 -3.40
CA MET A 41 -9.63 3.24 -3.03
C MET A 41 -10.84 2.68 -2.30
N TYR A 42 -11.95 3.43 -2.27
CA TYR A 42 -13.20 2.95 -1.72
C TYR A 42 -13.78 1.79 -2.57
N PRO A 43 -14.38 0.75 -1.99
CA PRO A 43 -14.62 0.52 -0.57
C PRO A 43 -13.47 -0.16 0.18
N THR A 44 -12.36 -0.51 -0.50
CA THR A 44 -11.22 -1.21 0.10
C THR A 44 -10.59 -0.38 1.22
N LEU A 45 -10.37 0.91 0.96
CA LEU A 45 -9.87 1.87 1.95
C LEU A 45 -10.81 3.07 2.01
N LYS A 46 -11.17 3.45 3.22
CA LYS A 46 -12.03 4.62 3.47
C LYS A 46 -11.17 5.86 3.65
N ASP A 47 -11.73 7.01 3.22
CA ASP A 47 -11.12 8.30 3.51
C ASP A 47 -10.86 8.49 5.01
N GLN A 48 -9.75 9.14 5.36
CA GLN A 48 -9.27 9.39 6.73
C GLN A 48 -8.96 8.13 7.56
N SER A 49 -8.99 6.93 6.97
CA SER A 49 -8.58 5.71 7.68
C SER A 49 -7.07 5.71 7.95
N LEU A 50 -6.71 5.11 9.08
CA LEU A 50 -5.31 4.86 9.45
C LEU A 50 -4.92 3.45 9.00
N GLY A 51 -3.71 3.31 8.50
CA GLY A 51 -3.14 2.04 8.06
C GLY A 51 -1.63 1.98 8.29
N PHE A 52 -1.05 0.88 7.86
CA PHE A 52 0.39 0.66 7.90
C PHE A 52 0.89 0.21 6.53
N ALA A 53 1.93 0.88 6.03
CA ALA A 53 2.65 0.42 4.86
C ALA A 53 3.75 -0.55 5.29
N ASN A 54 3.79 -1.74 4.69
CA ASN A 54 4.82 -2.75 4.93
C ASN A 54 5.99 -2.51 3.98
N ILE A 55 7.02 -1.83 4.46
CA ILE A 55 8.21 -1.49 3.67
C ILE A 55 9.07 -2.74 3.42
N LEU A 56 9.20 -3.59 4.44
CA LEU A 56 10.05 -4.77 4.38
C LEU A 56 9.55 -5.78 3.33
N SER A 57 8.24 -5.98 3.22
CA SER A 57 7.65 -6.86 2.21
C SER A 57 8.01 -6.38 0.80
N TYR A 58 7.87 -5.10 0.54
CA TYR A 58 8.24 -4.51 -0.75
C TYR A 58 9.72 -4.71 -1.09
N GLN A 59 10.62 -4.51 -0.12
CA GLN A 59 12.06 -4.68 -0.33
C GLN A 59 12.48 -6.13 -0.58
N LEU A 60 11.78 -7.09 0.02
CA LEU A 60 12.15 -8.52 -0.08
C LEU A 60 11.48 -9.23 -1.26
N PHE A 61 10.25 -8.87 -1.59
CA PHE A 61 9.41 -9.62 -2.53
C PHE A 61 8.98 -8.79 -3.75
N GLY A 62 9.19 -7.46 -3.71
CA GLY A 62 8.70 -6.56 -4.75
C GLY A 62 7.20 -6.29 -4.64
N VAL A 63 6.54 -6.17 -5.78
CA VAL A 63 5.12 -5.84 -5.91
C VAL A 63 4.44 -6.88 -6.78
N ASP A 64 3.32 -7.40 -6.31
CA ASP A 64 2.46 -8.31 -7.05
C ASP A 64 1.23 -7.59 -7.63
N ARG A 65 0.59 -8.23 -8.61
CA ARG A 65 -0.67 -7.73 -9.16
C ARG A 65 -1.73 -7.67 -8.06
N PHE A 66 -2.49 -6.58 -8.02
CA PHE A 66 -3.52 -6.21 -7.05
C PHE A 66 -3.03 -5.76 -5.69
N ASP A 67 -1.73 -5.72 -5.47
CA ASP A 67 -1.19 -5.07 -4.28
C ASP A 67 -1.66 -3.61 -4.19
N VAL A 68 -1.89 -3.17 -2.97
CA VAL A 68 -2.15 -1.77 -2.67
C VAL A 68 -0.83 -1.11 -2.31
N VAL A 69 -0.41 -0.18 -3.13
CA VAL A 69 0.89 0.49 -3.02
C VAL A 69 0.73 1.98 -2.77
N ILE A 70 1.78 2.57 -2.20
CA ILE A 70 1.91 4.01 -2.06
C ILE A 70 2.95 4.47 -3.07
N VAL A 71 2.52 5.31 -4.01
CA VAL A 71 3.39 5.88 -5.04
C VAL A 71 3.52 7.38 -4.84
N TYR A 72 4.74 7.89 -4.99
CA TYR A 72 4.97 9.33 -5.04
C TYR A 72 4.85 9.80 -6.48
N VAL A 73 4.00 10.79 -6.71
CA VAL A 73 3.78 11.37 -8.04
C VAL A 73 4.42 12.74 -8.08
N GLU A 74 5.59 12.83 -8.70
CA GLU A 74 6.38 14.07 -8.77
C GLU A 74 5.60 15.25 -9.35
N ALA A 75 4.80 15.00 -10.39
CA ALA A 75 4.01 16.05 -11.03
C ALA A 75 2.96 16.70 -10.10
N LEU A 76 2.57 16.01 -9.05
CA LEU A 76 1.57 16.48 -8.07
C LEU A 76 2.21 16.83 -6.73
N ASP A 77 3.48 16.46 -6.52
CA ASP A 77 4.19 16.54 -5.24
C ASP A 77 3.42 15.83 -4.10
N GLU A 78 2.80 14.67 -4.42
CA GLU A 78 1.91 13.97 -3.51
C GLU A 78 2.16 12.46 -3.49
N TYR A 79 1.88 11.84 -2.33
CA TYR A 79 1.79 10.40 -2.18
C TYR A 79 0.36 9.92 -2.43
N LEU A 80 0.19 9.03 -3.40
CA LEU A 80 -1.09 8.44 -3.73
C LEU A 80 -1.13 6.96 -3.33
N VAL A 81 -2.26 6.52 -2.81
CA VAL A 81 -2.53 5.10 -2.57
C VAL A 81 -3.28 4.56 -3.79
N LYS A 82 -2.70 3.55 -4.45
CA LYS A 82 -3.25 2.94 -5.68
C LYS A 82 -3.11 1.42 -5.64
N ARG A 83 -3.88 0.75 -6.50
CA ARG A 83 -3.78 -0.69 -6.71
C ARG A 83 -2.97 -0.98 -7.97
N VAL A 84 -2.06 -1.95 -7.89
CA VAL A 84 -1.31 -2.45 -9.04
C VAL A 84 -2.24 -3.28 -9.92
N ILE A 85 -2.43 -2.88 -11.16
CA ILE A 85 -3.32 -3.55 -12.10
C ILE A 85 -2.54 -4.40 -13.10
N ALA A 86 -1.38 -3.92 -13.54
CA ALA A 86 -0.50 -4.63 -14.44
C ALA A 86 0.96 -4.48 -13.98
N LEU A 87 1.79 -5.44 -14.32
CA LEU A 87 3.21 -5.51 -14.02
C LEU A 87 4.04 -5.02 -15.22
N PRO A 88 5.34 -4.73 -15.04
CA PRO A 88 6.21 -4.32 -16.14
C PRO A 88 6.13 -5.26 -17.35
N ASN A 89 6.18 -4.67 -18.55
CA ASN A 89 6.12 -5.33 -19.85
C ASN A 89 4.76 -5.92 -20.25
N GLU A 90 3.78 -5.97 -19.40
CA GLU A 90 2.46 -6.46 -19.72
C GLU A 90 1.65 -5.46 -20.56
N VAL A 91 0.69 -5.96 -21.29
CA VAL A 91 -0.26 -5.14 -22.04
C VAL A 91 -1.60 -5.15 -21.32
N VAL A 92 -2.04 -3.98 -20.86
CA VAL A 92 -3.30 -3.81 -20.17
C VAL A 92 -4.36 -3.17 -21.07
N GLU A 93 -5.56 -3.71 -21.02
CA GLU A 93 -6.73 -3.19 -21.73
C GLU A 93 -7.95 -3.25 -20.81
N MET A 94 -8.77 -2.21 -20.83
CA MET A 94 -10.08 -2.18 -20.21
C MET A 94 -11.15 -2.06 -21.28
N LYS A 95 -12.07 -3.00 -21.33
CA LYS A 95 -13.15 -3.01 -22.30
C LYS A 95 -14.44 -3.48 -21.64
N ASP A 96 -15.48 -2.66 -21.73
CA ASP A 96 -16.81 -2.94 -21.18
C ASP A 96 -16.74 -3.38 -19.70
N ASP A 97 -16.03 -2.60 -18.88
CA ASP A 97 -15.75 -2.85 -17.45
C ASP A 97 -14.98 -4.14 -17.14
N LYS A 98 -14.38 -4.77 -18.16
CA LYS A 98 -13.57 -5.99 -18.03
C LYS A 98 -12.11 -5.66 -18.23
N LEU A 99 -11.29 -6.13 -17.29
CA LEU A 99 -9.85 -5.99 -17.32
C LEU A 99 -9.22 -7.15 -18.09
N TYR A 100 -8.39 -6.83 -19.06
CA TYR A 100 -7.56 -7.79 -19.79
C TYR A 100 -6.09 -7.45 -19.57
N VAL A 101 -5.28 -8.47 -19.33
CA VAL A 101 -3.82 -8.36 -19.28
C VAL A 101 -3.25 -9.41 -20.21
N ASP A 102 -2.41 -8.99 -21.16
CA ASP A 102 -1.87 -9.81 -22.23
C ASP A 102 -2.98 -10.57 -23.00
N GLY A 103 -4.13 -9.93 -23.17
CA GLY A 103 -5.30 -10.50 -23.84
C GLY A 103 -6.11 -11.50 -23.01
N VAL A 104 -5.70 -11.79 -21.76
CA VAL A 104 -6.40 -12.69 -20.85
C VAL A 104 -7.34 -11.89 -19.95
N LEU A 105 -8.60 -12.31 -19.86
CA LEU A 105 -9.55 -11.73 -18.92
C LEU A 105 -9.12 -12.00 -17.49
N ILE A 106 -8.98 -10.92 -16.71
CA ILE A 106 -8.55 -10.98 -15.30
C ILE A 106 -9.77 -10.84 -14.38
N ASP A 107 -9.84 -11.73 -13.40
CA ASP A 107 -10.86 -11.63 -12.36
C ASP A 107 -10.64 -10.38 -11.50
N GLN A 108 -11.70 -9.61 -11.34
CA GLN A 108 -11.72 -8.37 -10.56
C GLN A 108 -12.41 -8.57 -9.21
N SER A 109 -12.16 -9.72 -8.55
CA SER A 109 -12.75 -10.06 -7.23
C SER A 109 -12.40 -9.06 -6.12
N PHE A 110 -11.36 -8.24 -6.30
CA PHE A 110 -11.03 -7.14 -5.40
C PHE A 110 -12.05 -5.99 -5.44
N LEU A 111 -12.87 -5.91 -6.47
CA LEU A 111 -13.95 -4.93 -6.56
C LEU A 111 -15.19 -5.44 -5.82
N ASN A 112 -15.78 -4.57 -5.01
CA ASN A 112 -17.04 -4.89 -4.34
C ASN A 112 -18.20 -4.88 -5.35
N GLN A 113 -18.77 -6.06 -5.61
CA GLN A 113 -19.84 -6.24 -6.59
C GLN A 113 -21.13 -5.45 -6.23
N ASP A 114 -21.43 -5.26 -4.96
CA ASP A 114 -22.60 -4.47 -4.55
C ASP A 114 -22.39 -2.99 -4.80
N TYR A 115 -21.13 -2.50 -4.60
CA TYR A 115 -20.78 -1.13 -4.96
C TYR A 115 -20.85 -0.89 -6.47
N LEU A 116 -20.43 -1.86 -7.29
CA LEU A 116 -20.45 -1.73 -8.74
C LEU A 116 -21.86 -1.70 -9.32
N LYS A 117 -22.85 -2.33 -8.68
CA LYS A 117 -24.25 -2.29 -9.09
C LYS A 117 -24.89 -0.89 -9.07
N GLU A 118 -24.28 0.04 -8.34
CA GLU A 118 -24.71 1.44 -8.32
C GLU A 118 -24.36 2.21 -9.60
N PHE A 119 -23.48 1.64 -10.44
CA PHE A 119 -23.01 2.25 -11.67
C PHE A 119 -23.43 1.46 -12.90
N ASN A 120 -23.90 2.15 -13.93
CA ASN A 120 -24.17 1.52 -15.25
C ASN A 120 -22.86 1.12 -15.95
N GLN A 121 -21.83 1.94 -15.77
CA GLN A 121 -20.46 1.73 -16.23
C GLN A 121 -19.53 2.41 -15.23
N PHE A 122 -18.56 1.68 -14.68
CA PHE A 122 -17.67 2.22 -13.66
C PHE A 122 -16.27 2.61 -14.20
N THR A 123 -15.91 2.14 -15.41
CA THR A 123 -14.67 2.51 -16.07
C THR A 123 -14.89 2.91 -17.52
N THR A 124 -14.01 3.79 -18.02
CA THR A 124 -13.93 4.06 -19.46
C THR A 124 -13.04 3.03 -20.11
N SER A 125 -13.46 2.51 -21.27
CA SER A 125 -12.62 1.60 -22.06
C SER A 125 -11.34 2.32 -22.51
N PHE A 126 -10.20 1.64 -22.38
CA PHE A 126 -8.90 2.12 -22.81
C PHE A 126 -7.98 0.97 -23.25
N GLY A 127 -6.92 1.33 -23.95
CA GLY A 127 -5.88 0.38 -24.35
C GLY A 127 -6.08 -0.16 -25.79
N PRO A 128 -5.29 -1.17 -26.17
CA PRO A 128 -4.21 -1.77 -25.37
C PRO A 128 -3.07 -0.80 -25.04
N LEU A 129 -2.57 -0.86 -23.83
CA LEU A 129 -1.48 -0.02 -23.31
C LEU A 129 -0.37 -0.90 -22.76
N LYS A 130 0.85 -0.82 -23.32
CA LYS A 130 2.00 -1.54 -22.79
C LYS A 130 2.56 -0.83 -21.58
N VAL A 131 2.73 -1.56 -20.47
CA VAL A 131 3.38 -1.08 -19.27
C VAL A 131 4.90 -0.99 -19.51
N GLY A 132 5.53 0.07 -19.03
CA GLY A 132 6.98 0.27 -19.17
C GLY A 132 7.82 -0.76 -18.41
N ASP A 133 9.14 -0.69 -18.64
CA ASP A 133 10.11 -1.69 -18.16
C ASP A 133 10.60 -1.47 -16.74
N ASN A 134 10.04 -0.57 -15.95
CA ASN A 134 10.62 -0.30 -14.66
C ASN A 134 9.76 -0.47 -13.47
#